data_2d6a5540cae15ae74d179eac08203975
#
_entry.id   2d6a5540cae15ae74d179eac08203975
#
_cell.length_a   1.000
_cell.length_b   1.000
_cell.length_c   1.000
_cell.angle_alpha   90.00
_cell.angle_beta   90.00
_cell.angle_gamma   90.00
#
_symmetry.space_group_name_H-M   'P 1'
#
loop_
_entity.id
_entity.type
_entity.pdbx_description
1 polymer ?
#
loop_
_entity_poly.entity_id
_entity_poly.type
_entity_poly.pdbx_seq_one_letter_code
_entity_poly.pdbx_strand_id
1 'polypeptide(L)'
;LVGSEMCIRDRYKGVDPQLSLDMLMRLQTKAPDDNRISKELADVYYTMGQYGKAKEAYESYLKVGTPTEQDYTRYAMLLYLNKDYAQSSDMAKKGLELAPENHVLKRLAMYDNLELKDYKEGLEAAATFFSNPGNPDYVYLDYVYFARLLEADKQYDEAVAQFDKALAMDKSHTEIYKDISDVYEKERDFPKAIEAYKNYLGGMKGDPDISDLFLYGRLNYYAATDSAYQDKQPLYLAEADTIFAQVAAKVPDNYLGNFWRARVNSLRDPETTQGLAKPYYEAALSILEQKPDATKSVLVECNSYLGYYYFVKEDYNQSKLYWNKILEIDPGNETATKALQGIK
;
A
#
# COMPACT_ATOMS: atom_id res chain seq x y z
N LEU A 1 18.87 18.03 -46.48
CA LEU A 1 18.50 18.93 -45.36
C LEU A 1 17.96 18.16 -44.16
N VAL A 2 16.96 17.22 -44.31
CA VAL A 2 16.39 16.44 -43.23
C VAL A 2 17.43 15.53 -42.58
N GLY A 3 18.32 14.91 -43.32
CA GLY A 3 19.37 14.02 -42.81
C GLY A 3 20.45 14.73 -41.97
N SER A 4 20.83 15.97 -42.32
CA SER A 4 21.80 16.75 -41.55
C SER A 4 21.20 17.32 -40.25
N GLU A 5 19.93 17.72 -40.27
CA GLU A 5 19.21 18.15 -39.08
C GLU A 5 18.96 16.99 -38.11
N MET A 6 18.72 15.76 -38.60
CA MET A 6 18.65 14.54 -37.78
C MET A 6 19.99 14.18 -37.13
N CYS A 7 21.12 14.29 -37.80
CA CYS A 7 22.45 14.08 -37.23
C CYS A 7 22.79 15.07 -36.10
N ILE A 8 22.42 16.34 -36.26
CA ILE A 8 22.63 17.35 -35.22
C ILE A 8 21.75 17.04 -34.00
N ARG A 9 20.50 16.68 -34.21
CA ARG A 9 19.56 16.25 -33.16
C ARG A 9 20.11 15.09 -32.30
N ASP A 10 20.64 14.03 -32.93
CA ASP A 10 21.17 12.87 -32.22
C ASP A 10 22.29 13.24 -31.25
N ARG A 11 23.07 14.26 -31.61
CA ARG A 11 24.13 14.81 -30.76
C ARG A 11 23.59 15.53 -29.53
N TYR A 12 22.39 16.13 -29.60
CA TYR A 12 21.80 16.93 -28.51
C TYR A 12 20.76 16.17 -27.69
N LYS A 13 20.27 15.01 -28.14
CA LYS A 13 19.21 14.21 -27.48
C LYS A 13 19.49 13.95 -26.00
N GLY A 14 20.75 13.68 -25.63
CA GLY A 14 21.17 13.43 -24.25
C GLY A 14 21.73 14.68 -23.51
N VAL A 15 21.99 15.78 -24.23
CA VAL A 15 22.66 16.97 -23.66
C VAL A 15 21.65 18.13 -23.48
N ASP A 16 20.78 18.35 -24.44
CA ASP A 16 19.75 19.40 -24.42
C ASP A 16 18.45 18.87 -25.07
N PRO A 17 17.62 18.18 -24.31
CA PRO A 17 16.36 17.63 -24.81
C PRO A 17 15.39 18.71 -25.33
N GLN A 18 15.42 19.94 -24.77
CA GLN A 18 14.56 21.01 -25.23
C GLN A 18 14.94 21.50 -26.64
N LEU A 19 16.25 21.66 -26.90
CA LEU A 19 16.73 22.02 -28.22
C LEU A 19 16.38 20.92 -29.24
N SER A 20 16.52 19.66 -28.88
CA SER A 20 16.11 18.51 -29.69
C SER A 20 14.62 18.55 -30.02
N LEU A 21 13.77 18.86 -29.06
CA LEU A 21 12.33 19.00 -29.24
C LEU A 21 11.99 20.10 -30.23
N ASP A 22 12.56 21.28 -30.06
CA ASP A 22 12.32 22.43 -30.92
C ASP A 22 12.73 22.15 -32.40
N MET A 23 13.83 21.43 -32.58
CA MET A 23 14.28 20.98 -33.90
C MET A 23 13.32 19.99 -34.55
N LEU A 24 12.85 18.99 -33.80
CA LEU A 24 11.89 17.99 -34.26
C LEU A 24 10.53 18.60 -34.60
N MET A 25 10.04 19.55 -33.82
CA MET A 25 8.78 20.26 -34.09
C MET A 25 8.87 21.08 -35.40
N ARG A 26 10.03 21.73 -35.67
CA ARG A 26 10.29 22.41 -36.94
C ARG A 26 10.34 21.43 -38.12
N LEU A 27 10.94 20.25 -37.91
CA LEU A 27 10.99 19.19 -38.93
C LEU A 27 9.59 18.66 -39.22
N GLN A 28 8.77 18.45 -38.19
CA GLN A 28 7.39 17.98 -38.32
C GLN A 28 6.55 18.97 -39.16
N THR A 29 6.76 20.30 -38.98
CA THR A 29 6.09 21.30 -39.78
C THR A 29 6.52 21.25 -41.26
N LYS A 30 7.80 20.90 -41.54
CA LYS A 30 8.34 20.81 -42.91
C LYS A 30 8.02 19.50 -43.62
N ALA A 31 7.89 18.41 -42.84
CA ALA A 31 7.65 17.08 -43.37
C ALA A 31 6.61 16.36 -42.47
N PRO A 32 5.34 16.77 -42.53
CA PRO A 32 4.29 16.24 -41.64
C PRO A 32 4.00 14.76 -41.83
N ASP A 33 4.29 14.22 -43.02
CA ASP A 33 4.03 12.80 -43.34
C ASP A 33 5.22 11.86 -43.00
N ASP A 34 6.33 12.42 -42.50
CA ASP A 34 7.47 11.60 -42.06
C ASP A 34 7.24 11.08 -40.65
N ASN A 35 6.68 9.86 -40.54
CA ASN A 35 6.35 9.21 -39.27
C ASN A 35 7.57 8.94 -38.36
N ARG A 36 8.80 8.93 -38.93
CA ARG A 36 10.04 8.80 -38.12
C ARG A 36 10.19 9.96 -37.15
N ILE A 37 9.71 11.15 -37.53
CA ILE A 37 9.73 12.36 -36.66
C ILE A 37 8.87 12.10 -35.41
N SER A 38 7.71 11.47 -35.58
CA SER A 38 6.83 11.11 -34.45
C SER A 38 7.51 10.16 -33.47
N LYS A 39 8.25 9.16 -33.97
CA LYS A 39 9.04 8.25 -33.11
C LYS A 39 10.11 9.00 -32.33
N GLU A 40 10.83 9.90 -32.99
CA GLU A 40 11.89 10.68 -32.34
C GLU A 40 11.34 11.70 -31.33
N LEU A 41 10.19 12.30 -31.62
CA LEU A 41 9.46 13.15 -30.67
C LEU A 41 9.08 12.36 -29.41
N ALA A 42 8.60 11.13 -29.58
CA ALA A 42 8.27 10.27 -28.46
C ALA A 42 9.49 10.00 -27.57
N ASP A 43 10.66 9.70 -28.17
CA ASP A 43 11.89 9.49 -27.43
C ASP A 43 12.36 10.74 -26.67
N VAL A 44 12.23 11.92 -27.25
CA VAL A 44 12.59 13.17 -26.57
C VAL A 44 11.62 13.47 -25.43
N TYR A 45 10.32 13.33 -25.64
CA TYR A 45 9.33 13.49 -24.57
C TYR A 45 9.54 12.51 -23.45
N TYR A 46 9.90 11.25 -23.75
CA TYR A 46 10.27 10.24 -22.75
C TYR A 46 11.46 10.73 -21.90
N THR A 47 12.54 11.19 -22.56
CA THR A 47 13.73 11.70 -21.86
C THR A 47 13.41 12.91 -20.95
N MET A 48 12.41 13.70 -21.33
CA MET A 48 11.92 14.85 -20.55
C MET A 48 10.91 14.44 -19.44
N GLY A 49 10.58 13.17 -19.29
CA GLY A 49 9.57 12.69 -18.34
C GLY A 49 8.13 13.05 -18.71
N GLN A 50 7.89 13.52 -19.95
CA GLN A 50 6.57 13.89 -20.45
C GLN A 50 5.87 12.68 -21.09
N TYR A 51 5.61 11.64 -20.29
CA TYR A 51 5.16 10.32 -20.76
C TYR A 51 3.84 10.35 -21.53
N GLY A 52 2.89 11.22 -21.17
CA GLY A 52 1.63 11.37 -21.91
C GLY A 52 1.86 11.86 -23.35
N LYS A 53 2.71 12.87 -23.57
CA LYS A 53 3.05 13.36 -24.92
C LYS A 53 3.88 12.35 -25.71
N ALA A 54 4.77 11.63 -25.01
CA ALA A 54 5.54 10.55 -25.61
C ALA A 54 4.61 9.45 -26.14
N LYS A 55 3.56 9.09 -25.36
CA LYS A 55 2.52 8.13 -25.79
C LYS A 55 1.81 8.59 -27.07
N GLU A 56 1.28 9.83 -27.09
CA GLU A 56 0.58 10.39 -28.25
C GLU A 56 1.47 10.38 -29.53
N ALA A 57 2.73 10.77 -29.38
CA ALA A 57 3.68 10.79 -30.48
C ALA A 57 3.98 9.36 -30.98
N TYR A 58 4.10 8.39 -30.05
CA TYR A 58 4.35 7.00 -30.40
C TYR A 58 3.14 6.34 -31.08
N GLU A 59 1.92 6.63 -30.60
CA GLU A 59 0.68 6.20 -31.24
C GLU A 59 0.58 6.70 -32.70
N SER A 60 1.01 7.94 -32.94
CA SER A 60 1.03 8.51 -34.29
C SER A 60 2.02 7.76 -35.19
N TYR A 61 3.19 7.38 -34.66
CA TYR A 61 4.15 6.54 -35.37
C TYR A 61 3.59 5.16 -35.72
N LEU A 62 2.95 4.48 -34.74
CA LEU A 62 2.46 3.10 -34.91
C LEU A 62 1.29 2.99 -35.91
N LYS A 63 0.52 4.04 -36.15
CA LYS A 63 -0.60 4.03 -37.10
C LYS A 63 -0.18 3.82 -38.56
N VAL A 64 1.06 4.19 -38.91
CA VAL A 64 1.53 4.23 -40.30
C VAL A 64 2.71 3.29 -40.54
N GLY A 65 3.40 2.90 -39.48
CA GLY A 65 4.62 2.08 -39.56
C GLY A 65 4.37 0.57 -39.47
N THR A 66 5.39 -0.21 -39.77
CA THR A 66 5.45 -1.63 -39.41
C THR A 66 6.28 -1.74 -38.13
N PRO A 67 5.66 -1.92 -36.95
CA PRO A 67 6.37 -1.94 -35.69
C PRO A 67 7.32 -3.13 -35.60
N THR A 68 8.52 -2.89 -35.10
CA THR A 68 9.51 -3.92 -34.77
C THR A 68 9.32 -4.34 -33.30
N GLU A 69 9.98 -5.41 -32.91
CA GLU A 69 10.06 -5.84 -31.50
C GLU A 69 10.53 -4.71 -30.57
N GLN A 70 11.53 -3.93 -31.00
CA GLN A 70 12.02 -2.80 -30.24
C GLN A 70 10.96 -1.68 -30.07
N ASP A 71 10.13 -1.48 -31.10
CA ASP A 71 9.04 -0.52 -31.02
C ASP A 71 7.98 -0.96 -30.00
N TYR A 72 7.60 -2.23 -30.02
CA TYR A 72 6.70 -2.77 -28.99
C TYR A 72 7.29 -2.68 -27.59
N THR A 73 8.58 -2.98 -27.41
CA THR A 73 9.27 -2.88 -26.12
C THR A 73 9.25 -1.46 -25.58
N ARG A 74 9.63 -0.48 -26.39
CA ARG A 74 9.64 0.93 -25.98
C ARG A 74 8.25 1.44 -25.67
N TYR A 75 7.28 1.11 -26.51
CA TYR A 75 5.91 1.58 -26.31
C TYR A 75 5.25 0.94 -25.08
N ALA A 76 5.46 -0.35 -24.86
CA ALA A 76 5.00 -1.01 -23.65
C ALA A 76 5.59 -0.38 -22.37
N MET A 77 6.92 -0.13 -22.35
CA MET A 77 7.56 0.58 -21.24
C MET A 77 6.95 1.95 -20.99
N LEU A 78 6.64 2.70 -22.05
CA LEU A 78 6.07 4.02 -21.98
C LEU A 78 4.65 3.99 -21.42
N LEU A 79 3.85 3.01 -21.85
CA LEU A 79 2.50 2.77 -21.33
C LEU A 79 2.52 2.38 -19.85
N TYR A 80 3.45 1.51 -19.46
CA TYR A 80 3.66 1.14 -18.06
C TYR A 80 3.96 2.36 -17.19
N LEU A 81 4.91 3.21 -17.61
CA LEU A 81 5.27 4.44 -16.89
C LEU A 81 4.11 5.45 -16.82
N ASN A 82 3.23 5.44 -17.83
CA ASN A 82 2.00 6.25 -17.82
C ASN A 82 0.84 5.60 -17.06
N LYS A 83 1.06 4.42 -16.47
CA LYS A 83 0.08 3.60 -15.75
C LYS A 83 -1.07 3.06 -16.62
N ASP A 84 -0.84 2.99 -17.93
CA ASP A 84 -1.78 2.39 -18.90
C ASP A 84 -1.51 0.87 -19.01
N TYR A 85 -1.58 0.17 -17.89
CA TYR A 85 -1.13 -1.23 -17.75
C TYR A 85 -1.80 -2.19 -18.72
N ALA A 86 -3.11 -2.02 -19.00
CA ALA A 86 -3.82 -2.87 -19.96
C ALA A 86 -3.23 -2.77 -21.37
N GLN A 87 -2.96 -1.54 -21.83
CA GLN A 87 -2.34 -1.33 -23.14
C GLN A 87 -0.86 -1.78 -23.15
N SER A 88 -0.15 -1.59 -22.03
CA SER A 88 1.22 -2.09 -21.86
C SER A 88 1.28 -3.60 -22.03
N SER A 89 0.40 -4.35 -21.33
CA SER A 89 0.29 -5.79 -21.44
C SER A 89 -0.02 -6.25 -22.86
N ASP A 90 -0.92 -5.57 -23.59
CA ASP A 90 -1.23 -5.89 -24.99
C ASP A 90 -0.01 -5.69 -25.91
N MET A 91 0.75 -4.61 -25.70
CA MET A 91 1.96 -4.35 -26.47
C MET A 91 3.09 -5.31 -26.12
N ALA A 92 3.21 -5.69 -24.85
CA ALA A 92 4.15 -6.70 -24.40
C ALA A 92 3.86 -8.07 -25.07
N LYS A 93 2.59 -8.49 -25.11
CA LYS A 93 2.18 -9.73 -25.82
C LYS A 93 2.57 -9.71 -27.29
N LYS A 94 2.25 -8.62 -28.03
CA LYS A 94 2.61 -8.46 -29.44
C LYS A 94 4.13 -8.49 -29.67
N GLY A 95 4.88 -7.85 -28.78
CA GLY A 95 6.34 -7.87 -28.87
C GLY A 95 6.93 -9.26 -28.60
N LEU A 96 6.35 -10.02 -27.65
CA LEU A 96 6.77 -11.40 -27.35
C LEU A 96 6.43 -12.39 -28.48
N GLU A 97 5.40 -12.12 -29.31
CA GLU A 97 5.14 -12.89 -30.53
C GLU A 97 6.31 -12.79 -31.53
N LEU A 98 6.97 -11.62 -31.59
CA LEU A 98 8.14 -11.38 -32.47
C LEU A 98 9.44 -11.82 -31.82
N ALA A 99 9.59 -11.67 -30.53
CA ALA A 99 10.79 -11.98 -29.77
C ALA A 99 10.43 -12.63 -28.41
N PRO A 100 10.16 -13.95 -28.40
CA PRO A 100 9.73 -14.66 -27.19
C PRO A 100 10.73 -14.61 -26.03
N GLU A 101 12.00 -14.33 -26.29
CA GLU A 101 13.06 -14.25 -25.29
C GLU A 101 13.34 -12.83 -24.81
N ASN A 102 12.57 -11.84 -25.26
CA ASN A 102 12.76 -10.46 -24.80
C ASN A 102 12.47 -10.32 -23.31
N HIS A 103 13.53 -10.13 -22.55
CA HIS A 103 13.50 -10.08 -21.09
C HIS A 103 12.70 -8.89 -20.54
N VAL A 104 12.76 -7.73 -21.21
CA VAL A 104 12.02 -6.53 -20.80
C VAL A 104 10.53 -6.73 -20.95
N LEU A 105 10.09 -7.35 -22.06
CA LEU A 105 8.66 -7.62 -22.29
C LEU A 105 8.13 -8.70 -21.34
N LYS A 106 8.92 -9.74 -21.03
CA LYS A 106 8.56 -10.72 -19.99
C LYS A 106 8.40 -10.06 -18.62
N ARG A 107 9.29 -9.12 -18.24
CA ARG A 107 9.19 -8.33 -17.01
C ARG A 107 7.91 -7.50 -16.99
N LEU A 108 7.62 -6.76 -18.04
CA LEU A 108 6.42 -5.96 -18.15
C LEU A 108 5.15 -6.80 -18.06
N ALA A 109 5.11 -7.97 -18.71
CA ALA A 109 3.99 -8.89 -18.62
C ALA A 109 3.70 -9.30 -17.15
N MET A 110 4.74 -9.56 -16.35
CA MET A 110 4.59 -9.85 -14.92
C MET A 110 4.08 -8.62 -14.14
N TYR A 111 4.67 -7.45 -14.36
CA TYR A 111 4.35 -6.22 -13.64
C TYR A 111 2.93 -5.74 -13.97
N ASP A 112 2.59 -5.67 -15.25
CA ASP A 112 1.27 -5.23 -15.71
C ASP A 112 0.14 -6.09 -15.13
N ASN A 113 0.32 -7.42 -15.09
CA ASN A 113 -0.69 -8.32 -14.55
C ASN A 113 -0.88 -8.15 -13.03
N LEU A 114 0.17 -7.82 -12.27
CA LEU A 114 0.00 -7.47 -10.86
C LEU A 114 -0.84 -6.19 -10.70
N GLU A 115 -0.52 -5.14 -11.47
CA GLU A 115 -1.23 -3.86 -11.41
C GLU A 115 -2.69 -3.97 -11.87
N LEU A 116 -2.97 -4.86 -12.83
CA LEU A 116 -4.32 -5.19 -13.31
C LEU A 116 -5.07 -6.14 -12.36
N LYS A 117 -4.39 -6.71 -11.37
CA LYS A 117 -4.90 -7.74 -10.45
C LYS A 117 -5.25 -9.06 -11.15
N ASP A 118 -4.64 -9.32 -12.29
CA ASP A 118 -4.74 -10.56 -13.03
C ASP A 118 -3.68 -11.55 -12.51
N TYR A 119 -3.85 -11.96 -11.25
CA TYR A 119 -2.82 -12.65 -10.47
C TYR A 119 -2.38 -13.98 -11.07
N LYS A 120 -3.30 -14.72 -11.68
CA LYS A 120 -3.00 -16.02 -12.31
C LYS A 120 -2.08 -15.83 -13.51
N GLU A 121 -2.44 -14.95 -14.43
CA GLU A 121 -1.64 -14.60 -15.59
C GLU A 121 -0.30 -13.98 -15.17
N GLY A 122 -0.31 -13.20 -14.07
CA GLY A 122 0.90 -12.65 -13.48
C GLY A 122 1.87 -13.71 -12.98
N LEU A 123 1.38 -14.76 -12.32
CA LEU A 123 2.20 -15.90 -11.86
C LEU A 123 2.76 -16.72 -13.03
N GLU A 124 1.98 -16.94 -14.09
CA GLU A 124 2.46 -17.60 -15.32
C GLU A 124 3.56 -16.76 -16.00
N ALA A 125 3.39 -15.42 -16.05
CA ALA A 125 4.39 -14.50 -16.55
C ALA A 125 5.66 -14.51 -15.68
N ALA A 126 5.52 -14.53 -14.35
CA ALA A 126 6.64 -14.64 -13.42
C ALA A 126 7.43 -15.93 -13.61
N ALA A 127 6.75 -17.08 -13.73
CA ALA A 127 7.40 -18.36 -13.99
C ALA A 127 8.22 -18.34 -15.31
N THR A 128 7.66 -17.70 -16.34
CA THR A 128 8.36 -17.53 -17.63
C THR A 128 9.55 -16.58 -17.52
N PHE A 129 9.38 -15.46 -16.80
CA PHE A 129 10.45 -14.47 -16.60
C PHE A 129 11.62 -15.04 -15.80
N PHE A 130 11.35 -15.77 -14.71
CA PHE A 130 12.36 -16.40 -13.86
C PHE A 130 12.84 -17.77 -14.34
N SER A 131 12.50 -18.21 -15.55
CA SER A 131 12.94 -19.49 -16.11
C SER A 131 14.46 -19.64 -16.25
N ASN A 132 15.18 -18.53 -16.25
CA ASN A 132 16.66 -18.50 -16.23
C ASN A 132 17.16 -17.92 -14.89
N PRO A 133 17.35 -18.74 -13.84
CA PRO A 133 17.70 -18.27 -12.50
C PRO A 133 19.07 -17.61 -12.38
N GLY A 134 19.93 -17.72 -13.37
CA GLY A 134 21.26 -17.10 -13.42
C GLY A 134 21.32 -15.79 -14.21
N ASN A 135 20.18 -15.23 -14.62
CA ASN A 135 20.17 -14.01 -15.41
C ASN A 135 20.67 -12.80 -14.59
N PRO A 136 21.76 -12.12 -15.03
CA PRO A 136 22.31 -10.97 -14.32
C PRO A 136 21.44 -9.72 -14.37
N ASP A 137 20.41 -9.69 -15.22
CA ASP A 137 19.53 -8.55 -15.43
C ASP A 137 18.37 -8.48 -14.42
N TYR A 138 18.24 -9.45 -13.50
CA TYR A 138 17.26 -9.39 -12.44
C TYR A 138 17.59 -8.26 -11.47
N VAL A 139 16.56 -7.51 -11.06
CA VAL A 139 16.64 -6.44 -10.08
C VAL A 139 15.76 -6.78 -8.86
N TYR A 140 16.03 -6.14 -7.72
CA TYR A 140 15.27 -6.40 -6.49
C TYR A 140 13.74 -6.28 -6.70
N LEU A 141 13.34 -5.33 -7.53
CA LEU A 141 11.94 -5.06 -7.82
C LEU A 141 11.24 -6.24 -8.52
N ASP A 142 11.96 -7.02 -9.33
CA ASP A 142 11.41 -8.23 -9.96
C ASP A 142 10.93 -9.23 -8.90
N TYR A 143 11.73 -9.43 -7.85
CA TYR A 143 11.38 -10.31 -6.74
C TYR A 143 10.24 -9.73 -5.90
N VAL A 144 10.16 -8.40 -5.72
CA VAL A 144 9.05 -7.75 -5.04
C VAL A 144 7.73 -7.97 -5.78
N TYR A 145 7.70 -7.79 -7.11
CA TYR A 145 6.50 -8.03 -7.91
C TYR A 145 6.07 -9.50 -7.87
N PHE A 146 7.03 -10.42 -7.97
CA PHE A 146 6.73 -11.85 -7.85
C PHE A 146 6.19 -12.20 -6.47
N ALA A 147 6.79 -11.68 -5.41
CA ALA A 147 6.32 -11.88 -4.04
C ALA A 147 4.87 -11.42 -3.85
N ARG A 148 4.52 -10.23 -4.36
CA ARG A 148 3.15 -9.69 -4.28
C ARG A 148 2.14 -10.51 -5.08
N LEU A 149 2.53 -11.10 -6.21
CA LEU A 149 1.69 -12.05 -6.96
C LEU A 149 1.43 -13.32 -6.14
N LEU A 150 2.48 -13.89 -5.52
CA LEU A 150 2.38 -15.06 -4.64
C LEU A 150 1.51 -14.76 -3.41
N GLU A 151 1.68 -13.59 -2.79
CA GLU A 151 0.85 -13.12 -1.68
C GLU A 151 -0.63 -13.05 -2.05
N ALA A 152 -0.94 -12.48 -3.22
CA ALA A 152 -2.32 -12.38 -3.72
C ALA A 152 -2.96 -13.77 -3.98
N ASP A 153 -2.14 -14.76 -4.35
CA ASP A 153 -2.53 -16.16 -4.51
C ASP A 153 -2.46 -16.96 -3.19
N LYS A 154 -2.14 -16.31 -2.08
CA LYS A 154 -2.02 -16.90 -0.72
C LYS A 154 -0.89 -17.93 -0.57
N GLN A 155 0.11 -17.86 -1.42
CA GLN A 155 1.36 -18.63 -1.32
C GLN A 155 2.35 -17.85 -0.43
N TYR A 156 2.07 -17.81 0.88
CA TYR A 156 2.71 -16.86 1.82
C TYR A 156 4.19 -17.18 2.05
N ASP A 157 4.55 -18.45 2.26
CA ASP A 157 5.94 -18.86 2.45
C ASP A 157 6.80 -18.53 1.22
N GLU A 158 6.28 -18.79 0.03
CA GLU A 158 6.96 -18.48 -1.22
C GLU A 158 7.06 -16.96 -1.44
N ALA A 159 6.04 -16.19 -1.06
CA ALA A 159 6.08 -14.74 -1.11
C ALA A 159 7.21 -14.17 -0.25
N VAL A 160 7.30 -14.60 1.01
CA VAL A 160 8.38 -14.18 1.92
C VAL A 160 9.74 -14.57 1.35
N ALA A 161 9.88 -15.77 0.78
CA ALA A 161 11.14 -16.19 0.17
C ALA A 161 11.57 -15.29 -1.01
N GLN A 162 10.63 -14.72 -1.77
CA GLN A 162 10.98 -13.76 -2.83
C GLN A 162 11.32 -12.38 -2.25
N PHE A 163 10.60 -11.90 -1.23
CA PHE A 163 10.97 -10.67 -0.52
C PHE A 163 12.38 -10.75 0.09
N ASP A 164 12.75 -11.89 0.66
CA ASP A 164 14.10 -12.13 1.19
C ASP A 164 15.17 -12.06 0.09
N LYS A 165 14.89 -12.57 -1.11
CA LYS A 165 15.79 -12.42 -2.26
C LYS A 165 15.93 -10.95 -2.67
N ALA A 166 14.84 -10.19 -2.67
CA ALA A 166 14.89 -8.75 -2.95
C ALA A 166 15.78 -8.01 -1.96
N LEU A 167 15.62 -8.27 -0.65
CA LEU A 167 16.47 -7.72 0.42
C LEU A 167 17.94 -8.18 0.33
N ALA A 168 18.19 -9.40 -0.14
CA ALA A 168 19.54 -9.90 -0.35
C ALA A 168 20.29 -9.15 -1.47
N MET A 169 19.54 -8.66 -2.48
CA MET A 169 20.10 -7.83 -3.56
C MET A 169 20.39 -6.41 -3.10
N ASP A 170 19.49 -5.79 -2.33
CA ASP A 170 19.67 -4.45 -1.82
C ASP A 170 18.98 -4.28 -0.44
N LYS A 171 19.77 -4.33 0.60
CA LYS A 171 19.34 -4.18 2.00
C LYS A 171 18.85 -2.78 2.36
N SER A 172 19.03 -1.80 1.48
CA SER A 172 18.58 -0.43 1.74
C SER A 172 17.07 -0.26 1.58
N HIS A 173 16.40 -1.21 0.91
CA HIS A 173 14.95 -1.26 0.70
C HIS A 173 14.22 -1.80 1.92
N THR A 174 14.32 -1.09 3.03
CA THR A 174 13.72 -1.51 4.32
C THR A 174 12.20 -1.52 4.30
N GLU A 175 11.56 -0.84 3.34
CA GLU A 175 10.11 -0.91 3.09
C GLU A 175 9.61 -2.33 2.78
N ILE A 176 10.47 -3.21 2.24
CA ILE A 176 10.14 -4.61 1.98
C ILE A 176 9.79 -5.35 3.28
N TYR A 177 10.38 -4.98 4.41
CA TYR A 177 10.01 -5.57 5.70
C TYR A 177 8.54 -5.26 6.09
N LYS A 178 7.97 -4.16 5.61
CA LYS A 178 6.55 -3.86 5.79
C LYS A 178 5.69 -4.82 4.96
N ASP A 179 6.07 -5.07 3.70
CA ASP A 179 5.40 -6.08 2.87
C ASP A 179 5.47 -7.48 3.52
N ILE A 180 6.64 -7.87 4.04
CA ILE A 180 6.81 -9.15 4.79
C ILE A 180 5.90 -9.19 6.02
N SER A 181 5.80 -8.09 6.76
CA SER A 181 4.91 -8.00 7.92
C SER A 181 3.45 -8.19 7.53
N ASP A 182 3.02 -7.59 6.41
CA ASP A 182 1.65 -7.72 5.90
C ASP A 182 1.33 -9.17 5.50
N VAL A 183 2.30 -9.89 4.91
CA VAL A 183 2.16 -11.33 4.61
C VAL A 183 1.93 -12.13 5.88
N TYR A 184 2.78 -11.95 6.90
CA TYR A 184 2.66 -12.66 8.17
C TYR A 184 1.39 -12.26 8.95
N GLU A 185 0.90 -11.00 8.84
CA GLU A 185 -0.39 -10.59 9.42
C GLU A 185 -1.54 -11.38 8.78
N LYS A 186 -1.55 -11.55 7.45
CA LYS A 186 -2.56 -12.35 6.72
C LYS A 186 -2.54 -13.82 7.11
N GLU A 187 -1.36 -14.36 7.35
CA GLU A 187 -1.12 -15.72 7.82
C GLU A 187 -1.45 -15.89 9.31
N ARG A 188 -1.65 -14.78 10.03
CA ARG A 188 -1.84 -14.68 11.48
C ARG A 188 -0.61 -15.12 12.28
N ASP A 189 0.57 -15.13 11.67
CA ASP A 189 1.83 -15.27 12.41
C ASP A 189 2.27 -13.90 12.96
N PHE A 190 1.52 -13.43 13.98
CA PHE A 190 1.75 -12.11 14.56
C PHE A 190 3.16 -11.92 15.14
N PRO A 191 3.82 -12.91 15.76
CA PRO A 191 5.21 -12.75 16.20
C PRO A 191 6.16 -12.37 15.06
N LYS A 192 6.07 -13.06 13.90
CA LYS A 192 6.89 -12.73 12.73
C LYS A 192 6.48 -11.41 12.08
N ALA A 193 5.18 -11.11 12.02
CA ALA A 193 4.69 -9.82 11.55
C ALA A 193 5.27 -8.66 12.38
N ILE A 194 5.23 -8.76 13.70
CA ILE A 194 5.79 -7.76 14.63
C ILE A 194 7.30 -7.63 14.44
N GLU A 195 8.04 -8.74 14.29
CA GLU A 195 9.49 -8.73 14.07
C GLU A 195 9.84 -8.03 12.74
N ALA A 196 9.15 -8.40 11.66
CA ALA A 196 9.35 -7.75 10.36
C ALA A 196 9.02 -6.26 10.43
N TYR A 197 7.93 -5.87 11.09
CA TYR A 197 7.57 -4.46 11.25
C TYR A 197 8.60 -3.68 12.08
N LYS A 198 9.20 -4.29 13.12
CA LYS A 198 10.34 -3.71 13.86
C LYS A 198 11.54 -3.46 12.96
N ASN A 199 11.86 -4.39 12.07
CA ASN A 199 12.95 -4.24 11.12
C ASN A 199 12.66 -3.09 10.14
N TYR A 200 11.41 -2.93 9.68
CA TYR A 200 10.99 -1.77 8.90
C TYR A 200 11.24 -0.46 9.65
N LEU A 201 10.72 -0.33 10.88
CA LEU A 201 10.86 0.87 11.69
C LEU A 201 12.35 1.17 12.01
N GLY A 202 13.14 0.13 12.29
CA GLY A 202 14.58 0.25 12.57
C GLY A 202 15.42 0.70 11.37
N GLY A 203 14.93 0.46 10.15
CA GLY A 203 15.58 0.88 8.90
C GLY A 203 15.20 2.28 8.42
N MET A 204 14.21 2.91 9.05
CA MET A 204 13.73 4.24 8.65
C MET A 204 14.77 5.33 8.92
N LYS A 205 14.83 6.31 8.02
CA LYS A 205 15.61 7.55 8.24
C LYS A 205 14.69 8.59 8.89
N GLY A 206 14.57 8.54 10.21
CA GLY A 206 13.75 9.48 10.97
C GLY A 206 12.72 8.79 11.86
N ASP A 207 11.92 9.60 12.54
CA ASP A 207 10.87 9.07 13.41
C ASP A 207 9.72 8.47 12.60
N PRO A 208 9.13 7.35 13.07
CA PRO A 208 7.94 6.78 12.47
C PRO A 208 6.78 7.79 12.40
N ASP A 209 6.04 7.76 11.31
CA ASP A 209 4.82 8.54 11.21
C ASP A 209 3.69 7.92 12.06
N ILE A 210 2.56 8.63 12.14
CA ILE A 210 1.42 8.20 12.94
C ILE A 210 0.82 6.91 12.42
N SER A 211 0.80 6.72 11.09
CA SER A 211 0.25 5.54 10.44
C SER A 211 1.10 4.32 10.76
N ASP A 212 2.43 4.46 10.74
CA ASP A 212 3.35 3.38 11.07
C ASP A 212 3.21 2.97 12.54
N LEU A 213 3.19 3.94 13.45
CA LEU A 213 2.96 3.66 14.87
C LEU A 213 1.61 2.97 15.09
N PHE A 214 0.56 3.46 14.42
CA PHE A 214 -0.77 2.89 14.55
C PHE A 214 -0.84 1.45 14.06
N LEU A 215 -0.26 1.14 12.91
CA LEU A 215 -0.20 -0.22 12.37
C LEU A 215 0.60 -1.16 13.30
N TYR A 216 1.72 -0.69 13.79
CA TYR A 216 2.54 -1.47 14.74
C TYR A 216 1.81 -1.75 16.05
N GLY A 217 1.11 -0.75 16.62
CA GLY A 217 0.27 -0.94 17.80
C GLY A 217 -0.86 -1.95 17.55
N ARG A 218 -1.47 -1.90 16.34
CA ARG A 218 -2.54 -2.81 15.94
C ARG A 218 -2.07 -4.26 15.80
N LEU A 219 -0.88 -4.49 15.25
CA LEU A 219 -0.29 -5.84 15.19
C LEU A 219 -0.12 -6.43 16.59
N ASN A 220 0.39 -5.66 17.55
CA ASN A 220 0.52 -6.10 18.93
C ASN A 220 -0.84 -6.36 19.58
N TYR A 221 -1.86 -5.54 19.32
CA TYR A 221 -3.21 -5.76 19.81
C TYR A 221 -3.80 -7.07 19.25
N TYR A 222 -3.65 -7.33 17.96
CA TYR A 222 -4.15 -8.56 17.34
C TYR A 222 -3.41 -9.80 17.86
N ALA A 223 -2.10 -9.73 18.06
CA ALA A 223 -1.34 -10.79 18.72
C ALA A 223 -1.89 -11.08 20.13
N ALA A 224 -2.24 -10.03 20.88
CA ALA A 224 -2.81 -10.18 22.23
C ALA A 224 -4.21 -10.80 22.23
N THR A 225 -4.98 -10.63 21.15
CA THR A 225 -6.36 -11.17 21.05
C THR A 225 -6.42 -12.55 20.41
N ASP A 226 -5.32 -13.02 19.84
CA ASP A 226 -5.26 -14.33 19.21
C ASP A 226 -5.02 -15.44 20.26
N SER A 227 -5.85 -16.49 20.20
CA SER A 227 -5.78 -17.61 21.13
C SER A 227 -4.45 -18.38 21.07
N ALA A 228 -3.76 -18.33 19.94
CA ALA A 228 -2.46 -18.99 19.77
C ALA A 228 -1.33 -18.35 20.60
N TYR A 229 -1.50 -17.11 21.08
CA TYR A 229 -0.46 -16.34 21.76
C TYR A 229 -0.89 -15.86 23.16
N GLN A 230 -1.84 -16.52 23.78
CA GLN A 230 -2.41 -16.16 25.09
C GLN A 230 -1.37 -16.13 26.21
N ASP A 231 -0.36 -16.97 26.16
CA ASP A 231 0.76 -16.98 27.10
C ASP A 231 1.58 -15.68 27.10
N LYS A 232 1.59 -14.98 25.95
CA LYS A 232 2.29 -13.70 25.75
C LYS A 232 1.36 -12.48 25.73
N GLN A 233 0.06 -12.68 25.93
CA GLN A 233 -0.93 -11.59 25.90
C GLN A 233 -0.52 -10.37 26.73
N PRO A 234 -0.05 -10.50 28.00
CA PRO A 234 0.32 -9.33 28.80
C PRO A 234 1.47 -8.50 28.16
N LEU A 235 2.41 -9.18 27.50
CA LEU A 235 3.53 -8.53 26.81
C LEU A 235 3.03 -7.70 25.61
N TYR A 236 2.20 -8.30 24.77
CA TYR A 236 1.65 -7.63 23.58
C TYR A 236 0.73 -6.47 23.96
N LEU A 237 -0.09 -6.62 25.01
CA LEU A 237 -0.93 -5.53 25.50
C LEU A 237 -0.11 -4.37 26.06
N ALA A 238 0.98 -4.63 26.76
CA ALA A 238 1.87 -3.59 27.29
C ALA A 238 2.54 -2.80 26.14
N GLU A 239 3.01 -3.50 25.12
CA GLU A 239 3.64 -2.88 23.95
C GLU A 239 2.60 -2.05 23.16
N ALA A 240 1.41 -2.61 22.91
CA ALA A 240 0.33 -1.91 22.23
C ALA A 240 -0.08 -0.62 22.95
N ASP A 241 -0.25 -0.65 24.30
CA ASP A 241 -0.58 0.54 25.07
C ASP A 241 0.50 1.62 24.96
N THR A 242 1.76 1.22 25.02
CA THR A 242 2.92 2.12 24.86
C THR A 242 2.90 2.83 23.51
N ILE A 243 2.68 2.06 22.44
CA ILE A 243 2.66 2.59 21.07
C ILE A 243 1.44 3.51 20.87
N PHE A 244 0.25 3.12 21.30
CA PHE A 244 -0.93 3.96 21.18
C PHE A 244 -0.86 5.20 22.07
N ALA A 245 -0.10 5.18 23.17
CA ALA A 245 0.22 6.38 23.94
C ALA A 245 1.04 7.39 23.13
N GLN A 246 2.01 6.90 22.33
CA GLN A 246 2.77 7.77 21.42
C GLN A 246 1.86 8.36 20.32
N VAL A 247 0.94 7.56 19.76
CA VAL A 247 -0.06 8.06 18.79
C VAL A 247 -0.92 9.16 19.40
N ALA A 248 -1.45 8.94 20.61
CA ALA A 248 -2.27 9.94 21.31
C ALA A 248 -1.49 11.24 21.62
N ALA A 249 -0.21 11.13 21.97
CA ALA A 249 0.65 12.28 22.23
C ALA A 249 0.99 13.09 20.97
N LYS A 250 1.23 12.39 19.83
CA LYS A 250 1.55 13.05 18.55
C LYS A 250 0.33 13.76 17.94
N VAL A 251 -0.88 13.26 18.16
CA VAL A 251 -2.13 13.81 17.60
C VAL A 251 -3.24 13.87 18.65
N PRO A 252 -3.13 14.80 19.63
CA PRO A 252 -4.04 14.87 20.75
C PRO A 252 -5.51 15.15 20.36
N ASP A 253 -5.75 15.77 19.21
CA ASP A 253 -7.09 16.06 18.69
C ASP A 253 -7.69 14.89 17.89
N ASN A 254 -6.98 13.75 17.82
CA ASN A 254 -7.46 12.52 17.20
C ASN A 254 -7.78 11.48 18.28
N TYR A 255 -9.00 10.99 18.27
CA TYR A 255 -9.48 10.01 19.25
C TYR A 255 -8.81 8.63 19.16
N LEU A 256 -8.23 8.26 18.01
CA LEU A 256 -7.76 6.89 17.74
C LEU A 256 -6.74 6.39 18.76
N GLY A 257 -5.74 7.20 19.12
CA GLY A 257 -4.73 6.79 20.10
C GLY A 257 -5.36 6.41 21.45
N ASN A 258 -6.24 7.26 21.98
CA ASN A 258 -6.95 7.00 23.24
C ASN A 258 -7.95 5.85 23.10
N PHE A 259 -8.67 5.76 22.00
CA PHE A 259 -9.64 4.69 21.76
C PHE A 259 -8.97 3.29 21.73
N TRP A 260 -7.83 3.15 21.08
CA TRP A 260 -7.11 1.89 21.08
C TRP A 260 -6.43 1.59 22.43
N ARG A 261 -5.97 2.59 23.15
CA ARG A 261 -5.54 2.42 24.56
C ARG A 261 -6.68 1.90 25.43
N ALA A 262 -7.88 2.43 25.23
CA ALA A 262 -9.06 1.94 25.93
C ALA A 262 -9.32 0.46 25.66
N ARG A 263 -9.29 0.04 24.39
CA ARG A 263 -9.44 -1.38 24.00
C ARG A 263 -8.38 -2.28 24.63
N VAL A 264 -7.12 -1.86 24.60
CA VAL A 264 -6.01 -2.59 25.24
C VAL A 264 -6.26 -2.75 26.73
N ASN A 265 -6.65 -1.66 27.41
CA ASN A 265 -6.86 -1.67 28.85
C ASN A 265 -8.16 -2.39 29.27
N SER A 266 -9.17 -2.48 28.38
CA SER A 266 -10.33 -3.36 28.58
C SER A 266 -9.93 -4.84 28.62
N LEU A 267 -9.00 -5.26 27.78
CA LEU A 267 -8.48 -6.64 27.80
C LEU A 267 -7.62 -6.94 29.03
N ARG A 268 -7.03 -5.92 29.66
CA ARG A 268 -6.26 -6.05 30.91
C ARG A 268 -7.15 -6.10 32.16
N ASP A 269 -8.39 -5.63 32.05
CA ASP A 269 -9.39 -5.58 33.12
C ASP A 269 -10.75 -6.04 32.56
N PRO A 270 -10.89 -7.35 32.18
CA PRO A 270 -12.09 -7.85 31.50
C PRO A 270 -13.37 -7.68 32.30
N GLU A 271 -13.29 -7.80 33.62
CA GLU A 271 -14.42 -7.61 34.53
C GLU A 271 -14.71 -6.14 34.84
N THR A 272 -13.91 -5.23 34.29
CA THR A 272 -14.05 -3.78 34.45
C THR A 272 -14.02 -3.33 35.92
N THR A 273 -13.47 -4.16 36.79
CA THR A 273 -13.45 -3.91 38.26
C THR A 273 -12.43 -2.86 38.66
N GLN A 274 -11.34 -2.70 37.93
CA GLN A 274 -10.31 -1.69 38.17
C GLN A 274 -10.64 -0.38 37.43
N GLY A 275 -11.32 -0.47 36.26
CA GLY A 275 -11.65 0.63 35.39
C GLY A 275 -10.45 1.16 34.60
N LEU A 276 -9.51 0.28 34.24
CA LEU A 276 -8.27 0.64 33.56
C LEU A 276 -8.51 1.36 32.22
N ALA A 277 -9.58 1.01 31.49
CA ALA A 277 -9.90 1.61 30.21
C ALA A 277 -10.69 2.93 30.32
N LYS A 278 -11.30 3.21 31.49
CA LYS A 278 -12.18 4.38 31.70
C LYS A 278 -11.56 5.69 31.22
N PRO A 279 -10.38 6.13 31.70
CA PRO A 279 -9.83 7.43 31.34
C PRO A 279 -9.60 7.59 29.84
N TYR A 280 -9.31 6.50 29.14
CA TYR A 280 -9.05 6.52 27.71
C TYR A 280 -10.34 6.55 26.88
N TYR A 281 -11.39 5.84 27.30
CA TYR A 281 -12.72 5.97 26.67
C TYR A 281 -13.30 7.36 26.89
N GLU A 282 -13.16 7.95 28.08
CA GLU A 282 -13.58 9.32 28.35
C GLU A 282 -12.83 10.33 27.47
N ALA A 283 -11.52 10.19 27.33
CA ALA A 283 -10.72 11.05 26.47
C ALA A 283 -11.11 10.92 24.99
N ALA A 284 -11.31 9.69 24.50
CA ALA A 284 -11.76 9.45 23.13
C ALA A 284 -13.15 10.05 22.89
N LEU A 285 -14.09 9.85 23.82
CA LEU A 285 -15.45 10.36 23.74
C LEU A 285 -15.48 11.90 23.72
N SER A 286 -14.70 12.56 24.58
CA SER A 286 -14.58 14.02 24.61
C SER A 286 -14.13 14.62 23.28
N ILE A 287 -13.26 13.93 22.54
CA ILE A 287 -12.83 14.36 21.21
C ILE A 287 -13.94 14.11 20.17
N LEU A 288 -14.60 12.96 20.25
CA LEU A 288 -15.64 12.57 19.30
C LEU A 288 -16.89 13.43 19.40
N GLU A 289 -17.32 13.79 20.62
CA GLU A 289 -18.50 14.64 20.87
C GLU A 289 -18.37 16.06 20.27
N GLN A 290 -17.13 16.48 19.94
CA GLN A 290 -16.87 17.77 19.28
C GLN A 290 -16.95 17.67 17.75
N LYS A 291 -17.12 16.46 17.18
CA LYS A 291 -17.10 16.21 15.73
C LYS A 291 -18.51 15.87 15.24
N PRO A 292 -19.07 16.64 14.29
CA PRO A 292 -20.44 16.41 13.79
C PRO A 292 -20.58 15.10 13.01
N ASP A 293 -19.50 14.56 12.49
CA ASP A 293 -19.40 13.35 11.68
C ASP A 293 -18.78 12.16 12.44
N ALA A 294 -18.81 12.19 13.78
CA ALA A 294 -18.26 11.13 14.61
C ALA A 294 -18.87 9.76 14.29
N THR A 295 -18.02 8.76 14.19
CA THR A 295 -18.42 7.39 13.84
C THR A 295 -19.32 6.81 14.93
N LYS A 296 -20.58 6.53 14.57
CA LYS A 296 -21.61 6.04 15.53
C LYS A 296 -21.18 4.80 16.29
N SER A 297 -20.56 3.83 15.63
CA SER A 297 -20.10 2.59 16.27
C SER A 297 -19.04 2.83 17.35
N VAL A 298 -18.16 3.82 17.15
CA VAL A 298 -17.14 4.18 18.14
C VAL A 298 -17.78 4.88 19.35
N LEU A 299 -18.73 5.80 19.09
CA LEU A 299 -19.50 6.44 20.15
C LEU A 299 -20.27 5.42 21.00
N VAL A 300 -20.92 4.44 20.35
CA VAL A 300 -21.62 3.33 21.02
C VAL A 300 -20.66 2.50 21.86
N GLU A 301 -19.49 2.15 21.35
CA GLU A 301 -18.49 1.38 22.10
C GLU A 301 -18.01 2.12 23.34
N CYS A 302 -17.65 3.41 23.21
CA CYS A 302 -17.22 4.24 24.34
C CYS A 302 -18.29 4.34 25.42
N ASN A 303 -19.53 4.64 25.03
CA ASN A 303 -20.64 4.78 25.96
C ASN A 303 -21.02 3.42 26.60
N SER A 304 -20.91 2.31 25.86
CA SER A 304 -21.18 0.96 26.38
C SER A 304 -20.21 0.59 27.51
N TYR A 305 -18.91 0.81 27.28
CA TYR A 305 -17.92 0.56 28.33
C TYR A 305 -18.18 1.42 29.58
N LEU A 306 -18.40 2.72 29.39
CA LEU A 306 -18.63 3.65 30.50
C LEU A 306 -19.94 3.32 31.25
N GLY A 307 -20.99 2.98 30.51
CA GLY A 307 -22.25 2.52 31.11
C GLY A 307 -22.06 1.25 31.95
N TYR A 308 -21.31 0.26 31.43
CA TYR A 308 -21.01 -0.92 32.19
C TYR A 308 -20.08 -0.68 33.38
N TYR A 309 -19.04 0.15 33.24
CA TYR A 309 -18.15 0.56 34.33
C TYR A 309 -18.92 1.13 35.50
N TYR A 310 -19.80 2.09 35.26
CA TYR A 310 -20.58 2.71 36.31
C TYR A 310 -21.63 1.76 36.96
N PHE A 311 -22.12 0.81 36.16
CA PHE A 311 -22.94 -0.27 36.70
C PHE A 311 -22.14 -1.15 37.68
N VAL A 312 -20.93 -1.55 37.33
CA VAL A 312 -20.02 -2.35 38.19
C VAL A 312 -19.65 -1.59 39.47
N LYS A 313 -19.59 -0.23 39.38
CA LYS A 313 -19.34 0.65 40.54
C LYS A 313 -20.58 1.02 41.31
N GLU A 314 -21.74 0.43 40.97
CA GLU A 314 -23.04 0.70 41.62
C GLU A 314 -23.50 2.17 41.48
N ASP A 315 -22.87 2.97 40.61
CA ASP A 315 -23.34 4.31 40.23
C ASP A 315 -24.36 4.20 39.10
N TYR A 316 -25.56 3.79 39.46
CA TYR A 316 -26.64 3.54 38.52
C TYR A 316 -27.12 4.81 37.80
N ASN A 317 -26.97 5.99 38.40
CA ASN A 317 -27.32 7.24 37.73
C ASN A 317 -26.37 7.52 36.55
N GLN A 318 -25.07 7.40 36.73
CA GLN A 318 -24.12 7.58 35.68
C GLN A 318 -24.25 6.44 34.64
N SER A 319 -24.45 5.21 35.06
CA SER A 319 -24.68 4.07 34.16
C SER A 319 -25.86 4.36 33.22
N LYS A 320 -27.03 4.77 33.76
CA LYS A 320 -28.21 5.12 32.95
C LYS A 320 -27.93 6.26 31.97
N LEU A 321 -27.12 7.25 32.34
CA LEU A 321 -26.75 8.37 31.48
C LEU A 321 -26.07 7.86 30.20
N TYR A 322 -25.06 7.00 30.32
CA TYR A 322 -24.32 6.49 29.19
C TYR A 322 -25.15 5.55 28.31
N TRP A 323 -25.99 4.69 28.89
CA TRP A 323 -26.88 3.82 28.11
C TRP A 323 -27.96 4.63 27.38
N ASN A 324 -28.47 5.73 27.93
CA ASN A 324 -29.38 6.61 27.21
C ASN A 324 -28.69 7.32 26.05
N LYS A 325 -27.44 7.78 26.20
CA LYS A 325 -26.66 8.34 25.07
C LYS A 325 -26.57 7.37 23.89
N ILE A 326 -26.49 6.09 24.16
CA ILE A 326 -26.50 5.08 23.07
C ILE A 326 -27.85 5.09 22.35
N LEU A 327 -28.97 5.13 23.07
CA LEU A 327 -30.30 5.17 22.46
C LEU A 327 -30.59 6.48 21.71
N GLU A 328 -29.91 7.57 22.05
CA GLU A 328 -29.96 8.83 21.26
C GLU A 328 -29.24 8.66 19.90
N ILE A 329 -28.16 7.86 19.85
CA ILE A 329 -27.37 7.61 18.64
C ILE A 329 -28.01 6.49 17.79
N ASP A 330 -28.50 5.45 18.46
CA ASP A 330 -29.09 4.23 17.92
C ASP A 330 -30.31 3.81 18.75
N PRO A 331 -31.50 4.33 18.42
CA PRO A 331 -32.74 4.05 19.18
C PRO A 331 -33.13 2.57 19.22
N GLY A 332 -32.64 1.77 18.27
CA GLY A 332 -32.87 0.32 18.19
C GLY A 332 -31.86 -0.52 18.95
N ASN A 333 -30.96 0.04 19.72
CA ASN A 333 -29.87 -0.70 20.36
C ASN A 333 -30.40 -1.62 21.48
N GLU A 334 -30.45 -2.92 21.20
CA GLU A 334 -30.96 -3.92 22.13
C GLU A 334 -30.11 -4.01 23.43
N THR A 335 -28.79 -3.85 23.32
CA THR A 335 -27.89 -3.95 24.47
C THR A 335 -28.17 -2.82 25.46
N ALA A 336 -28.30 -1.60 24.97
CA ALA A 336 -28.61 -0.44 25.81
C ALA A 336 -30.00 -0.59 26.43
N THR A 337 -31.00 -1.05 25.68
CA THR A 337 -32.35 -1.30 26.17
C THR A 337 -32.37 -2.32 27.32
N LYS A 338 -31.71 -3.46 27.13
CA LYS A 338 -31.58 -4.54 28.14
C LYS A 338 -30.83 -4.04 29.39
N ALA A 339 -29.75 -3.28 29.19
CA ALA A 339 -28.98 -2.71 30.32
C ALA A 339 -29.82 -1.77 31.16
N LEU A 340 -30.58 -0.87 30.55
CA LEU A 340 -31.49 0.07 31.28
C LEU A 340 -32.61 -0.66 32.03
N GLN A 341 -33.16 -1.75 31.46
CA GLN A 341 -34.16 -2.57 32.17
C GLN A 341 -33.59 -3.32 33.39
N GLY A 342 -32.29 -3.69 33.33
CA GLY A 342 -31.60 -4.36 34.45
C GLY A 342 -31.17 -3.43 35.58
N ILE A 343 -31.12 -2.11 35.36
CA ILE A 343 -30.72 -1.12 36.36
C ILE A 343 -31.96 -0.63 37.10
N LYS A 344 -32.15 -1.11 38.32
CA LYS A 344 -33.28 -0.73 39.19
C LYS A 344 -33.12 0.65 39.79
#